data_64dc583769bcc180631bcafc752287b2
#
_entry.id   64dc583769bcc180631bcafc752287b2
#
_cell.length_a   1.000
_cell.length_b   1.000
_cell.length_c   1.000
_cell.angle_alpha   90.00
_cell.angle_beta   90.00
_cell.angle_gamma   90.00
#
_symmetry.space_group_name_H-M   'P 1'
#
loop_
_entity.id
_entity.type
_entity.pdbx_description
1 polymer ?
#
loop_
_entity_poly.entity_id
_entity_poly.type
_entity_poly.pdbx_seq_one_letter_code
_entity_poly.pdbx_strand_id
1 'polypeptide(L)'
;LFAAAAVLGTKFSSVAHGTDLTWTRTWAHDVMGTGTSIDFALRADGLGIFFALLALVIGGVVFLYSAAYLPKRDGNTSFYTIMTAFTLSVLLLVLADDTVLLFIGWELVSIASFLLIARSGSSGEAGSYRTLILTFFGGLTLLAGLAVASVQAGTTHLKEILASDVWGDNRV
;
A
#
# COMPACT_ATOMS: atom_id res chain seq x y z
N LEU A 1 -6.18 -1.42 -15.73
CA LEU A 1 -5.95 -2.40 -14.69
C LEU A 1 -5.66 -3.79 -15.27
N PHE A 2 -6.50 -4.36 -16.11
CA PHE A 2 -6.29 -5.69 -16.72
C PHE A 2 -5.00 -5.78 -17.53
N ALA A 3 -4.63 -4.74 -18.29
CA ALA A 3 -3.36 -4.69 -19.01
C ALA A 3 -2.17 -4.73 -18.05
N ALA A 4 -2.24 -3.99 -16.92
CA ALA A 4 -1.21 -4.01 -15.88
C ALA A 4 -1.13 -5.40 -15.21
N ALA A 5 -2.28 -6.03 -14.93
CA ALA A 5 -2.33 -7.39 -14.40
C ALA A 5 -1.69 -8.41 -15.36
N ALA A 6 -1.96 -8.29 -16.67
CA ALA A 6 -1.36 -9.15 -17.67
C ALA A 6 0.18 -9.00 -17.72
N VAL A 7 0.69 -7.76 -17.69
CA VAL A 7 2.14 -7.49 -17.65
C VAL A 7 2.78 -8.06 -16.40
N LEU A 8 2.20 -7.84 -15.21
CA LEU A 8 2.71 -8.42 -13.96
C LEU A 8 2.63 -9.95 -13.98
N GLY A 9 1.57 -10.52 -14.53
CA GLY A 9 1.40 -11.97 -14.69
C GLY A 9 2.54 -12.62 -15.50
N THR A 10 3.04 -11.95 -16.54
CA THR A 10 4.19 -12.46 -17.32
C THR A 10 5.48 -12.51 -16.50
N LYS A 11 5.61 -11.66 -15.47
CA LYS A 11 6.78 -11.62 -14.58
C LYS A 11 6.65 -12.56 -13.38
N PHE A 12 5.46 -13.05 -13.10
CA PHE A 12 5.20 -13.91 -11.94
C PHE A 12 6.07 -15.17 -11.93
N SER A 13 6.22 -15.83 -13.08
CA SER A 13 7.04 -17.03 -13.19
C SER A 13 8.53 -16.75 -12.84
N SER A 14 9.07 -15.64 -13.32
CA SER A 14 10.46 -15.26 -13.04
C SER A 14 10.68 -14.95 -11.56
N VAL A 15 9.74 -14.25 -10.94
CA VAL A 15 9.80 -13.86 -9.52
C VAL A 15 9.52 -15.05 -8.60
N ALA A 16 8.63 -15.97 -8.98
CA ALA A 16 8.37 -17.21 -8.23
C ALA A 16 9.60 -18.11 -8.14
N HIS A 17 10.56 -17.97 -9.06
CA HIS A 17 11.85 -18.67 -9.03
C HIS A 17 12.97 -17.91 -8.28
N GLY A 18 12.62 -16.88 -7.51
CA GLY A 18 13.54 -16.19 -6.57
C GLY A 18 14.26 -14.97 -7.13
N THR A 19 13.81 -14.40 -8.27
CA THR A 19 14.33 -13.12 -8.77
C THR A 19 13.40 -11.98 -8.33
N ASP A 20 13.75 -11.26 -7.26
CA ASP A 20 13.01 -10.06 -6.85
C ASP A 20 13.22 -8.93 -7.88
N LEU A 21 12.14 -8.27 -8.27
CA LEU A 21 12.23 -7.03 -9.04
C LEU A 21 12.24 -5.86 -8.06
N THR A 22 13.37 -5.17 -7.97
CA THR A 22 13.55 -4.02 -7.08
C THR A 22 13.74 -2.74 -7.87
N TRP A 23 13.11 -1.67 -7.38
CA TRP A 23 13.32 -0.32 -7.88
C TRP A 23 13.45 0.62 -6.68
N THR A 24 14.59 1.31 -6.61
CA THR A 24 14.90 2.19 -5.47
C THR A 24 15.34 3.55 -5.98
N ARG A 25 14.82 4.60 -5.36
CA ARG A 25 15.24 5.99 -5.59
C ARG A 25 15.28 6.71 -4.25
N THR A 26 16.46 7.18 -3.87
CA THR A 26 16.63 7.94 -2.63
C THR A 26 15.84 9.25 -2.70
N TRP A 27 14.98 9.48 -1.73
CA TRP A 27 14.15 10.66 -1.62
C TRP A 27 14.72 11.69 -0.65
N ALA A 28 15.23 11.25 0.50
CA ALA A 28 15.85 12.12 1.49
C ALA A 28 17.14 11.48 2.02
N HIS A 29 18.24 12.26 1.95
CA HIS A 29 19.53 11.84 2.49
C HIS A 29 19.69 12.31 3.92
N ASP A 30 20.32 11.49 4.76
CA ASP A 30 20.75 11.82 6.11
C ASP A 30 19.64 12.49 6.97
N VAL A 31 18.51 11.80 7.11
CA VAL A 31 17.37 12.33 7.85
C VAL A 31 17.75 12.49 9.33
N MET A 32 17.70 13.73 9.80
CA MET A 32 18.03 14.13 11.20
C MET A 32 19.50 13.89 11.60
N GLY A 33 20.47 13.80 10.66
CA GLY A 33 21.86 13.57 10.99
C GLY A 33 22.17 12.18 11.54
N THR A 34 21.30 11.21 11.29
CA THR A 34 21.42 9.81 11.75
C THR A 34 22.20 8.92 10.78
N GLY A 35 22.56 9.45 9.60
CA GLY A 35 23.11 8.65 8.50
C GLY A 35 22.09 7.77 7.79
N THR A 36 20.81 7.80 8.20
CA THR A 36 19.74 7.02 7.58
C THR A 36 19.12 7.80 6.44
N SER A 37 19.03 7.20 5.26
CA SER A 37 18.29 7.74 4.11
C SER A 37 16.88 7.16 4.07
N ILE A 38 15.93 7.95 3.59
CA ILE A 38 14.59 7.47 3.24
C ILE A 38 14.55 7.24 1.75
N ASP A 39 14.26 6.02 1.36
CA ASP A 39 14.25 5.60 -0.02
C ASP A 39 12.82 5.32 -0.50
N PHE A 40 12.50 5.79 -1.70
CA PHE A 40 11.33 5.31 -2.40
C PHE A 40 11.68 3.95 -3.00
N ALA A 41 11.52 2.91 -2.20
CA ALA A 41 11.87 1.55 -2.56
C ALA A 41 10.63 0.70 -2.80
N LEU A 42 10.53 0.13 -3.99
CA LEU A 42 9.51 -0.82 -4.37
C LEU A 42 10.16 -2.17 -4.66
N ARG A 43 9.57 -3.22 -4.13
CA ARG A 43 9.99 -4.61 -4.35
C ARG A 43 8.80 -5.47 -4.74
N ALA A 44 8.94 -6.16 -5.85
CA ALA A 44 8.00 -7.15 -6.29
C ALA A 44 8.63 -8.54 -6.11
N ASP A 45 8.36 -9.16 -4.97
CA ASP A 45 8.61 -10.56 -4.72
C ASP A 45 7.38 -11.41 -5.06
N GLY A 46 7.44 -12.72 -4.87
CA GLY A 46 6.33 -13.64 -5.19
C GLY A 46 5.04 -13.27 -4.48
N LEU A 47 5.11 -12.87 -3.19
CA LEU A 47 3.96 -12.48 -2.40
C LEU A 47 3.41 -11.12 -2.83
N GLY A 48 4.29 -10.13 -3.04
CA GLY A 48 3.93 -8.79 -3.50
C GLY A 48 3.23 -8.82 -4.87
N ILE A 49 3.76 -9.61 -5.83
CA ILE A 49 3.10 -9.78 -7.14
C ILE A 49 1.76 -10.48 -7.00
N PHE A 50 1.63 -11.49 -6.16
CA PHE A 50 0.36 -12.17 -5.93
C PHE A 50 -0.72 -11.19 -5.44
N PHE A 51 -0.43 -10.39 -4.42
CA PHE A 51 -1.36 -9.39 -3.91
C PHE A 51 -1.61 -8.25 -4.90
N ALA A 52 -0.59 -7.82 -5.65
CA ALA A 52 -0.76 -6.82 -6.70
C ALA A 52 -1.69 -7.32 -7.81
N LEU A 53 -1.54 -8.56 -8.26
CA LEU A 53 -2.45 -9.18 -9.24
C LEU A 53 -3.87 -9.29 -8.69
N LEU A 54 -4.02 -9.72 -7.44
CA LEU A 54 -5.32 -9.79 -6.78
C LEU A 54 -6.01 -8.42 -6.75
N ALA A 55 -5.29 -7.37 -6.34
CA ALA A 55 -5.81 -6.00 -6.31
C ALA A 55 -6.21 -5.48 -7.70
N LEU A 56 -5.38 -5.75 -8.71
CA LEU A 56 -5.66 -5.33 -10.10
C LEU A 56 -6.86 -6.06 -10.71
N VAL A 57 -6.99 -7.36 -10.46
CA VAL A 57 -8.11 -8.16 -10.99
C VAL A 57 -9.41 -7.76 -10.30
N ILE A 58 -9.45 -7.72 -8.96
CA ILE A 58 -10.63 -7.32 -8.21
C ILE A 58 -11.00 -5.87 -8.54
N GLY A 59 -10.03 -4.96 -8.54
CA GLY A 59 -10.24 -3.56 -8.93
C GLY A 59 -10.82 -3.46 -10.34
N GLY A 60 -10.26 -4.21 -11.31
CA GLY A 60 -10.75 -4.26 -12.68
C GLY A 60 -12.20 -4.76 -12.79
N VAL A 61 -12.56 -5.81 -12.05
CA VAL A 61 -13.95 -6.31 -11.98
C VAL A 61 -14.89 -5.26 -11.40
N VAL A 62 -14.49 -4.58 -10.32
CA VAL A 62 -15.28 -3.49 -9.72
C VAL A 62 -15.47 -2.33 -10.69
N PHE A 63 -14.43 -1.96 -11.45
CA PHE A 63 -14.57 -0.93 -12.51
C PHE A 63 -15.57 -1.33 -13.58
N LEU A 64 -15.51 -2.57 -14.08
CA LEU A 64 -16.44 -3.09 -15.09
C LEU A 64 -17.89 -3.12 -14.56
N TYR A 65 -18.07 -3.62 -13.33
CA TYR A 65 -19.37 -3.66 -12.67
C TYR A 65 -19.94 -2.25 -12.48
N SER A 66 -19.12 -1.31 -12.01
CA SER A 66 -19.54 0.08 -11.79
C SER A 66 -19.93 0.79 -13.09
N ALA A 67 -19.26 0.48 -14.19
CA ALA A 67 -19.59 1.04 -15.49
C ALA A 67 -20.97 0.61 -16.00
N ALA A 68 -21.41 -0.61 -15.63
CA ALA A 68 -22.74 -1.13 -15.97
C ALA A 68 -23.82 -0.71 -14.95
N TYR A 69 -23.46 -0.61 -13.66
CA TYR A 69 -24.42 -0.39 -12.58
C TYR A 69 -24.68 1.09 -12.29
N LEU A 70 -23.69 1.97 -12.39
CA LEU A 70 -23.85 3.38 -12.07
C LEU A 70 -24.59 4.10 -13.21
N PRO A 71 -25.68 4.86 -12.89
CA PRO A 71 -26.35 5.67 -13.89
C PRO A 71 -25.39 6.72 -14.45
N LYS A 72 -25.49 7.00 -15.75
CA LYS A 72 -24.66 8.01 -16.42
C LYS A 72 -24.98 9.41 -15.87
N ARG A 73 -24.20 9.88 -14.90
CA ARG A 73 -24.29 11.20 -14.29
C ARG A 73 -22.91 11.86 -14.25
N ASP A 74 -22.87 13.18 -14.31
CA ASP A 74 -21.61 13.96 -14.29
C ASP A 74 -20.76 13.74 -13.02
N GLY A 75 -21.35 13.23 -11.93
CA GLY A 75 -20.64 12.90 -10.69
C GLY A 75 -19.82 11.60 -10.70
N ASN A 76 -19.90 10.76 -11.74
CA ASN A 76 -19.24 9.48 -11.76
C ASN A 76 -17.71 9.59 -11.90
N THR A 77 -17.21 10.67 -12.51
CA THR A 77 -15.76 10.92 -12.63
C THR A 77 -15.06 10.89 -11.28
N SER A 78 -15.62 11.56 -10.27
CA SER A 78 -15.08 11.56 -8.91
C SER A 78 -15.01 10.14 -8.31
N PHE A 79 -16.03 9.30 -8.55
CA PHE A 79 -16.00 7.90 -8.11
C PHE A 79 -14.82 7.13 -8.74
N TYR A 80 -14.67 7.21 -10.05
CA TYR A 80 -13.60 6.50 -10.76
C TYR A 80 -12.22 7.02 -10.37
N THR A 81 -12.09 8.34 -10.10
CA THR A 81 -10.83 8.91 -9.62
C THR A 81 -10.45 8.35 -8.24
N ILE A 82 -11.39 8.33 -7.28
CA ILE A 82 -11.12 7.79 -5.94
C ILE A 82 -10.85 6.29 -6.01
N MET A 83 -11.59 5.56 -6.83
CA MET A 83 -11.39 4.12 -7.01
C MET A 83 -10.03 3.79 -7.63
N THR A 84 -9.58 4.62 -8.58
CA THR A 84 -8.22 4.52 -9.17
C THR A 84 -7.16 4.81 -8.10
N ALA A 85 -7.33 5.90 -7.34
CA ALA A 85 -6.43 6.25 -6.26
C ALA A 85 -6.36 5.14 -5.20
N PHE A 86 -7.50 4.55 -4.83
CA PHE A 86 -7.56 3.40 -3.93
C PHE A 86 -6.73 2.21 -4.45
N THR A 87 -6.93 1.83 -5.71
CA THR A 87 -6.20 0.70 -6.31
C THR A 87 -4.70 0.97 -6.37
N LEU A 88 -4.29 2.19 -6.73
CA LEU A 88 -2.88 2.59 -6.75
C LEU A 88 -2.27 2.60 -5.34
N SER A 89 -3.04 3.03 -4.33
CA SER A 89 -2.61 3.00 -2.93
C SER A 89 -2.39 1.57 -2.43
N VAL A 90 -3.27 0.63 -2.80
CA VAL A 90 -3.09 -0.79 -2.48
C VAL A 90 -1.84 -1.35 -3.17
N LEU A 91 -1.60 -1.00 -4.44
CA LEU A 91 -0.38 -1.43 -5.14
C LEU A 91 0.87 -0.86 -4.47
N LEU A 92 0.84 0.42 -4.08
CA LEU A 92 1.94 1.05 -3.34
C LEU A 92 2.20 0.31 -2.04
N LEU A 93 1.15 0.00 -1.27
CA LEU A 93 1.24 -0.69 0.01
C LEU A 93 1.87 -2.08 -0.13
N VAL A 94 1.42 -2.89 -1.10
CA VAL A 94 1.87 -4.29 -1.24
C VAL A 94 3.23 -4.44 -1.90
N LEU A 95 3.70 -3.40 -2.60
CA LEU A 95 5.01 -3.39 -3.25
C LEU A 95 6.04 -2.54 -2.50
N ALA A 96 5.68 -1.88 -1.39
CA ALA A 96 6.60 -1.08 -0.61
C ALA A 96 7.70 -1.96 0.02
N ASP A 97 8.96 -1.56 -0.12
CA ASP A 97 10.12 -2.16 0.55
C ASP A 97 10.78 -1.21 1.56
N ASP A 98 10.17 -0.06 1.81
CA ASP A 98 10.57 0.92 2.82
C ASP A 98 9.42 1.14 3.81
N THR A 99 9.74 1.25 5.12
CA THR A 99 8.75 1.39 6.20
C THR A 99 7.93 2.67 6.09
N VAL A 100 8.55 3.77 5.65
CA VAL A 100 7.86 5.05 5.45
C VAL A 100 6.91 4.95 4.27
N LEU A 101 7.36 4.33 3.18
CA LEU A 101 6.52 4.13 1.99
C LEU A 101 5.34 3.20 2.26
N LEU A 102 5.56 2.15 3.05
CA LEU A 102 4.49 1.24 3.48
C LEU A 102 3.45 2.00 4.31
N PHE A 103 3.88 2.84 5.26
CA PHE A 103 2.98 3.66 6.06
C PHE A 103 2.19 4.65 5.18
N ILE A 104 2.86 5.33 4.24
CA ILE A 104 2.17 6.22 3.28
C ILE A 104 1.12 5.45 2.49
N GLY A 105 1.44 4.27 1.97
CA GLY A 105 0.49 3.40 1.27
C GLY A 105 -0.72 3.06 2.13
N TRP A 106 -0.50 2.72 3.40
CA TRP A 106 -1.56 2.42 4.37
C TRP A 106 -2.49 3.61 4.60
N GLU A 107 -1.94 4.80 4.83
CA GLU A 107 -2.73 6.03 5.02
C GLU A 107 -3.54 6.40 3.77
N LEU A 108 -2.94 6.27 2.58
CA LEU A 108 -3.65 6.52 1.33
C LEU A 108 -4.81 5.56 1.08
N VAL A 109 -4.67 4.27 1.43
CA VAL A 109 -5.77 3.29 1.40
C VAL A 109 -6.88 3.70 2.37
N SER A 110 -6.53 4.13 3.58
CA SER A 110 -7.48 4.59 4.60
C SER A 110 -8.26 5.82 4.13
N ILE A 111 -7.57 6.82 3.58
CA ILE A 111 -8.18 8.04 3.05
C ILE A 111 -9.10 7.73 1.86
N ALA A 112 -8.64 6.92 0.91
CA ALA A 112 -9.43 6.54 -0.25
C ALA A 112 -10.68 5.74 0.15
N SER A 113 -10.57 4.83 1.12
CA SER A 113 -11.71 4.10 1.70
C SER A 113 -12.71 5.05 2.35
N PHE A 114 -12.24 5.99 3.17
CA PHE A 114 -13.08 7.04 3.77
C PHE A 114 -13.86 7.81 2.71
N LEU A 115 -13.19 8.27 1.65
CA LEU A 115 -13.82 9.02 0.56
C LEU A 115 -14.86 8.20 -0.19
N LEU A 116 -14.62 6.89 -0.41
CA LEU A 116 -15.59 6.00 -1.05
C LEU A 116 -16.83 5.79 -0.17
N ILE A 117 -16.65 5.60 1.15
CA ILE A 117 -17.77 5.43 2.09
C ILE A 117 -18.57 6.74 2.23
N ALA A 118 -17.90 7.88 2.39
CA ALA A 118 -18.53 9.19 2.52
C ALA A 118 -19.43 9.52 1.31
N ARG A 119 -19.08 8.96 0.14
CA ARG A 119 -19.84 9.15 -1.09
C ARG A 119 -21.20 8.42 -1.12
N SER A 120 -21.48 7.50 -0.21
CA SER A 120 -22.75 6.77 -0.14
C SER A 120 -23.92 7.58 0.44
N GLY A 121 -23.73 8.89 0.64
CA GLY A 121 -24.75 9.83 1.11
C GLY A 121 -24.79 9.98 2.63
N SER A 122 -25.86 10.62 3.14
CA SER A 122 -25.96 10.99 4.56
C SER A 122 -25.87 9.80 5.53
N SER A 123 -26.30 8.62 5.13
CA SER A 123 -26.13 7.39 5.92
C SER A 123 -24.66 6.92 5.97
N GLY A 124 -23.87 7.25 4.95
CA GLY A 124 -22.44 6.90 4.88
C GLY A 124 -21.55 7.87 5.66
N GLU A 125 -21.95 9.12 5.84
CA GLU A 125 -21.13 10.14 6.51
C GLU A 125 -20.73 9.74 7.93
N ALA A 126 -21.70 9.38 8.77
CA ALA A 126 -21.42 8.98 10.15
C ALA A 126 -20.53 7.71 10.22
N GLY A 127 -20.73 6.77 9.29
CA GLY A 127 -19.93 5.55 9.16
C GLY A 127 -18.49 5.86 8.71
N SER A 128 -18.33 6.78 7.75
CA SER A 128 -17.03 7.16 7.22
C SER A 128 -16.14 7.82 8.28
N TYR A 129 -16.68 8.72 9.10
CA TYR A 129 -15.94 9.35 10.20
C TYR A 129 -15.48 8.32 11.25
N ARG A 130 -16.35 7.37 11.63
CA ARG A 130 -15.95 6.29 12.54
C ARG A 130 -14.83 5.44 11.97
N THR A 131 -14.94 5.08 10.69
CA THR A 131 -13.91 4.32 9.99
C THR A 131 -12.60 5.10 9.96
N LEU A 132 -12.64 6.40 9.62
CA LEU A 132 -11.45 7.25 9.58
C LEU A 132 -10.75 7.31 10.94
N ILE A 133 -11.50 7.52 12.02
CA ILE A 133 -10.91 7.59 13.37
C ILE A 133 -10.25 6.27 13.75
N LEU A 134 -10.93 5.15 13.53
CA LEU A 134 -10.39 3.82 13.86
C LEU A 134 -9.16 3.47 13.04
N THR A 135 -9.19 3.73 11.72
CA THR A 135 -8.04 3.46 10.84
C THR A 135 -6.87 4.38 11.14
N PHE A 136 -7.11 5.65 11.50
CA PHE A 136 -6.08 6.59 11.91
C PHE A 136 -5.34 6.13 13.18
N PHE A 137 -6.07 5.69 14.22
CA PHE A 137 -5.45 5.13 15.41
C PHE A 137 -4.67 3.85 15.10
N GLY A 138 -5.20 2.98 14.21
CA GLY A 138 -4.49 1.81 13.72
C GLY A 138 -3.21 2.18 12.98
N GLY A 139 -3.27 3.21 12.13
CA GLY A 139 -2.11 3.75 11.40
C GLY A 139 -1.04 4.32 12.33
N LEU A 140 -1.42 5.07 13.37
CA LEU A 140 -0.47 5.55 14.38
C LEU A 140 0.23 4.41 15.12
N THR A 141 -0.51 3.35 15.45
CA THR A 141 0.06 2.16 16.09
C THR A 141 1.03 1.43 15.15
N LEU A 142 0.65 1.30 13.88
CA LEU A 142 1.52 0.75 12.85
C LEU A 142 2.80 1.58 12.69
N LEU A 143 2.68 2.90 12.61
CA LEU A 143 3.83 3.81 12.51
C LEU A 143 4.77 3.66 13.70
N ALA A 144 4.23 3.60 14.91
CA ALA A 144 5.05 3.38 16.13
C ALA A 144 5.79 2.04 16.05
N GLY A 145 5.12 0.96 15.65
CA GLY A 145 5.75 -0.35 15.48
C GLY A 145 6.85 -0.35 14.41
N LEU A 146 6.59 0.25 13.26
CA LEU A 146 7.57 0.38 12.18
C LEU A 146 8.77 1.23 12.59
N ALA A 147 8.55 2.34 13.32
CA ALA A 147 9.62 3.19 13.84
C ALA A 147 10.53 2.43 14.80
N VAL A 148 9.95 1.69 15.74
CA VAL A 148 10.73 0.86 16.69
C VAL A 148 11.53 -0.19 15.93
N ALA A 149 10.92 -0.90 14.99
CA ALA A 149 11.59 -1.92 14.19
C ALA A 149 12.75 -1.34 13.37
N SER A 150 12.54 -0.18 12.72
CA SER A 150 13.57 0.51 11.92
C SER A 150 14.74 0.98 12.78
N VAL A 151 14.47 1.53 13.97
CA VAL A 151 15.52 1.98 14.88
C VAL A 151 16.34 0.79 15.39
N GLN A 152 15.70 -0.32 15.77
CA GLN A 152 16.39 -1.51 16.25
C GLN A 152 17.23 -2.19 15.18
N ALA A 153 16.73 -2.22 13.94
CA ALA A 153 17.44 -2.80 12.79
C ALA A 153 18.48 -1.85 12.17
N GLY A 154 18.42 -0.54 12.47
CA GLY A 154 19.30 0.47 11.88
C GLY A 154 19.02 0.75 10.39
N THR A 155 17.85 0.36 9.87
CA THR A 155 17.45 0.50 8.47
C THR A 155 15.95 0.71 8.34
N THR A 156 15.51 1.33 7.25
CA THR A 156 14.10 1.46 6.90
C THR A 156 13.64 0.41 5.87
N HIS A 157 14.58 -0.35 5.30
CA HIS A 157 14.26 -1.39 4.33
C HIS A 157 13.63 -2.62 4.98
N LEU A 158 12.40 -2.95 4.58
CA LEU A 158 11.62 -4.06 5.16
C LEU A 158 12.34 -5.41 5.05
N LYS A 159 12.97 -5.67 3.90
CA LYS A 159 13.73 -6.91 3.69
C LYS A 159 14.87 -7.07 4.70
N GLU A 160 15.59 -5.98 4.99
CA GLU A 160 16.70 -5.97 5.93
C GLU A 160 16.20 -6.08 7.37
N ILE A 161 15.10 -5.40 7.72
CA ILE A 161 14.46 -5.51 9.02
C ILE A 161 14.02 -6.95 9.29
N LEU A 162 13.38 -7.60 8.32
CA LEU A 162 12.93 -8.98 8.44
C LEU A 162 14.08 -10.00 8.51
N ALA A 163 15.21 -9.70 7.87
CA ALA A 163 16.40 -10.53 7.90
C ALA A 163 17.31 -10.27 9.12
N SER A 164 17.03 -9.22 9.89
CA SER A 164 17.83 -8.87 11.07
C SER A 164 17.54 -9.80 12.26
N ASP A 165 18.56 -10.05 13.08
CA ASP A 165 18.44 -10.87 14.30
C ASP A 165 17.66 -10.20 15.45
N VAL A 166 17.12 -9.00 15.22
CA VAL A 166 16.32 -8.25 16.20
C VAL A 166 15.14 -9.07 16.76
N TRP A 167 14.63 -10.01 15.98
CA TRP A 167 13.52 -10.90 16.38
C TRP A 167 13.99 -12.19 17.08
N GLY A 168 15.31 -12.48 17.08
CA GLY A 168 15.89 -13.73 17.58
C GLY A 168 16.33 -13.70 19.04
N ASP A 169 16.56 -12.54 19.64
CA ASP A 169 17.21 -12.39 20.93
C ASP A 169 16.28 -12.19 22.13
N ASN A 170 14.99 -12.36 21.97
CA ASN A 170 14.03 -12.40 23.08
C ASN A 170 13.84 -13.82 23.62
N ARG A 171 14.94 -14.50 23.95
CA ARG A 171 14.91 -15.65 24.87
C ARG A 171 15.24 -15.12 26.28
N VAL A 172 14.23 -14.58 26.93
CA VAL A 172 14.19 -14.48 28.38
C VAL A 172 13.10 -15.39 28.89
#